data_15b42865c86e18f1a57605475df3e68c
#
_entry.id   15b42865c86e18f1a57605475df3e68c
#
_cell.length_a   1.000
_cell.length_b   1.000
_cell.length_c   1.000
_cell.angle_alpha   90.00
_cell.angle_beta   90.00
_cell.angle_gamma   90.00
#
_symmetry.space_group_name_H-M   'P 1'
#
loop_
_entity.id
_entity.type
_entity.pdbx_description
1 polymer ?
#
loop_
_entity_poly.entity_id
_entity_poly.type
_entity_poly.pdbx_seq_one_letter_code
_entity_poly.pdbx_strand_id
1 'polypeptide(L)'
;MLPSSLSSVPFHEDVEQITRYFAKGFPLHLAVHAISPVRNVPAEYTQPHVHMDSDEINIIISTGQLLYKIQLGDEHYIVGNNTSIWIPRGMVHSANVLEGEGYFITVRIN
;
A
#
# COMPACT_ATOMS: atom_id res chain seq x y z
N MET A 1 -6.16 -4.48 15.73
CA MET A 1 -5.08 -3.76 15.02
C MET A 1 -4.84 -2.41 15.69
N LEU A 2 -3.60 -1.97 15.73
CA LEU A 2 -3.21 -0.72 16.37
C LEU A 2 -2.84 0.33 15.32
N PRO A 3 -3.20 1.61 15.54
CA PRO A 3 -2.75 2.69 14.66
C PRO A 3 -1.22 2.76 14.64
N SER A 4 -0.68 3.07 13.47
CA SER A 4 0.76 3.16 13.25
C SER A 4 1.02 4.20 12.18
N SER A 5 2.13 4.93 12.25
CA SER A 5 2.46 5.90 11.22
C SER A 5 3.09 5.23 10.01
N LEU A 6 2.80 5.76 8.81
CA LEU A 6 3.47 5.31 7.59
C LEU A 6 4.97 5.55 7.68
N SER A 7 5.37 6.69 8.26
CA SER A 7 6.79 7.04 8.40
C SER A 7 7.59 6.10 9.28
N SER A 8 6.92 5.23 10.07
CA SER A 8 7.61 4.19 10.83
C SER A 8 8.07 3.02 9.93
N VAL A 9 7.59 2.96 8.70
CA VAL A 9 7.95 1.92 7.72
C VAL A 9 9.03 2.49 6.80
N PRO A 10 10.14 1.77 6.57
CA PRO A 10 11.18 2.25 5.65
C PRO A 10 10.61 2.60 4.27
N PHE A 11 11.15 3.65 3.65
CA PHE A 11 10.76 4.16 2.32
C PHE A 11 9.36 4.76 2.25
N HIS A 12 8.73 5.03 3.39
CA HIS A 12 7.39 5.63 3.45
C HIS A 12 7.40 6.95 4.21
N GLU A 13 6.54 7.87 3.79
CA GLU A 13 6.28 9.13 4.46
C GLU A 13 4.81 9.21 4.85
N ASP A 14 4.47 10.06 5.83
CA ASP A 14 3.09 10.24 6.25
C ASP A 14 2.29 11.01 5.20
N VAL A 15 1.03 10.63 5.04
CA VAL A 15 0.06 11.30 4.18
C VAL A 15 -1.19 11.55 5.01
N GLU A 16 -1.69 12.78 4.98
CA GLU A 16 -2.83 13.19 5.80
C GLU A 16 -4.05 12.28 5.63
N GLN A 17 -4.34 11.84 4.40
CA GLN A 17 -5.52 11.04 4.08
C GLN A 17 -5.39 9.57 4.43
N ILE A 18 -4.23 9.11 4.85
CA ILE A 18 -3.99 7.69 5.12
C ILE A 18 -3.78 7.45 6.61
N THR A 19 -4.59 6.56 7.18
CA THR A 19 -4.38 6.04 8.54
C THR A 19 -4.01 4.58 8.43
N ARG A 20 -2.84 4.23 8.96
CA ARG A 20 -2.33 2.87 8.93
C ARG A 20 -2.67 2.13 10.21
N TYR A 21 -3.14 0.90 10.08
CA TYR A 21 -3.38 -0.02 11.20
C TYR A 21 -2.54 -1.27 10.98
N PHE A 22 -1.84 -1.68 12.02
CA PHE A 22 -0.94 -2.85 11.95
C PHE A 22 -1.43 -3.96 12.86
N ALA A 23 -1.41 -5.20 12.38
CA ALA A 23 -1.79 -6.40 13.12
C ALA A 23 -0.57 -6.93 13.90
N LYS A 24 -0.32 -6.35 15.06
CA LYS A 24 0.80 -6.75 15.89
C LYS A 24 0.56 -8.15 16.46
N GLY A 25 1.60 -8.98 16.42
CA GLY A 25 1.54 -10.33 17.00
C GLY A 25 0.96 -11.40 16.06
N PHE A 26 0.60 -11.05 14.83
CA PHE A 26 0.16 -12.03 13.85
C PHE A 26 1.37 -12.80 13.29
N PRO A 27 1.15 -14.05 12.84
CA PRO A 27 2.25 -14.87 12.29
C PRO A 27 2.76 -14.37 10.94
N LEU A 28 2.12 -13.36 10.37
CA LEU A 28 2.54 -12.72 9.13
C LEU A 28 2.38 -11.20 9.27
N HIS A 29 2.99 -10.46 8.34
CA HIS A 29 2.83 -9.00 8.30
C HIS A 29 1.49 -8.67 7.65
N LEU A 30 0.65 -7.94 8.37
CA LEU A 30 -0.64 -7.47 7.88
C LEU A 30 -0.84 -6.02 8.29
N ALA A 31 -1.03 -5.16 7.31
CA ALA A 31 -1.33 -3.75 7.54
C ALA A 31 -2.53 -3.32 6.70
N VAL A 32 -3.44 -2.58 7.31
CA VAL A 32 -4.60 -2.00 6.64
C VAL A 32 -4.43 -0.49 6.63
N HIS A 33 -4.52 0.10 5.44
CA HIS A 33 -4.46 1.54 5.26
C HIS A 33 -5.88 2.03 4.93
N ALA A 34 -6.47 2.77 5.87
CA ALA A 34 -7.76 3.41 5.66
C ALA A 34 -7.51 4.75 4.96
N ILE A 35 -8.13 4.92 3.81
CA ILE A 35 -7.91 6.10 2.95
C ILE A 35 -9.17 6.94 2.95
N SER A 36 -9.11 8.13 3.56
CA SER A 36 -10.16 9.13 3.48
C SER A 36 -10.11 9.83 2.12
N PRO A 37 -11.18 10.53 1.69
CA PRO A 37 -11.24 11.01 0.32
C PRO A 37 -10.02 11.80 -0.13
N VAL A 38 -9.37 11.33 -1.21
CA VAL A 38 -8.25 11.98 -1.88
C VAL A 38 -8.76 12.56 -3.18
N ARG A 39 -8.76 13.89 -3.30
CA ARG A 39 -9.28 14.61 -4.46
C ARG A 39 -8.19 15.14 -5.36
N ASN A 40 -7.03 15.46 -4.79
CA ASN A 40 -5.85 15.89 -5.52
C ASN A 40 -4.74 14.88 -5.29
N VAL A 41 -4.02 14.53 -6.36
CA VAL A 41 -2.94 13.55 -6.27
C VAL A 41 -1.88 14.03 -5.26
N PRO A 42 -1.64 13.30 -4.18
CA PRO A 42 -0.60 13.67 -3.22
C PRO A 42 0.79 13.52 -3.84
N ALA A 43 1.78 14.15 -3.21
CA ALA A 43 3.18 13.83 -3.52
C ALA A 43 3.42 12.34 -3.22
N GLU A 44 4.28 11.71 -4.00
CA GLU A 44 4.60 10.29 -3.77
C GLU A 44 5.21 10.10 -2.39
N TYR A 45 4.61 9.24 -1.60
CA TYR A 45 4.98 8.98 -0.21
C TYR A 45 5.65 7.62 -0.02
N THR A 46 5.58 6.75 -1.05
CA THR A 46 6.29 5.48 -1.06
C THR A 46 7.34 5.50 -2.14
N GLN A 47 8.61 5.29 -1.73
CA GLN A 47 9.71 5.17 -2.66
C GLN A 47 9.87 3.71 -3.10
N PRO A 48 10.35 3.45 -4.33
CA PRO A 48 10.61 2.09 -4.77
C PRO A 48 11.55 1.37 -3.80
N HIS A 49 11.16 0.15 -3.43
CA HIS A 49 11.94 -0.68 -2.51
C HIS A 49 11.70 -2.16 -2.81
N VAL A 50 12.46 -3.02 -2.15
CA VAL A 50 12.42 -4.46 -2.40
C VAL A 50 12.43 -5.22 -1.06
N HIS A 51 11.67 -6.31 -1.02
CA HIS A 51 11.73 -7.28 0.08
C HIS A 51 12.35 -8.57 -0.45
N MET A 52 13.51 -8.94 0.11
CA MET A 52 14.24 -10.13 -0.35
C MET A 52 13.80 -11.40 0.38
N ASP A 53 13.11 -11.25 1.49
CA ASP A 53 12.74 -12.35 2.40
C ASP A 53 11.25 -12.67 2.43
N SER A 54 10.44 -11.95 1.69
CA SER A 54 8.99 -12.16 1.71
C SER A 54 8.34 -11.84 0.37
N ASP A 55 7.28 -12.58 0.07
CA ASP A 55 6.34 -12.21 -0.97
C ASP A 55 5.33 -11.22 -0.39
N GLU A 56 4.76 -10.38 -1.23
CA GLU A 56 3.79 -9.39 -0.81
C GLU A 56 2.53 -9.46 -1.65
N ILE A 57 1.40 -9.26 -1.00
CA ILE A 57 0.10 -9.11 -1.67
C ILE A 57 -0.45 -7.75 -1.27
N ASN A 58 -0.83 -6.95 -2.26
CA ASN A 58 -1.58 -5.72 -2.02
C ASN A 58 -3.02 -5.91 -2.48
N ILE A 59 -3.97 -5.41 -1.69
CA ILE A 59 -5.39 -5.51 -2.01
C ILE A 59 -5.98 -4.10 -1.93
N ILE A 60 -6.63 -3.69 -3.01
CA ILE A 60 -7.30 -2.39 -3.11
C ILE A 60 -8.80 -2.64 -3.10
N ILE A 61 -9.48 -2.12 -2.07
CA ILE A 61 -10.92 -2.34 -1.88
C ILE A 61 -11.62 -1.00 -1.67
N SER A 62 -12.71 -0.80 -2.40
CA SER A 62 -13.59 0.36 -2.22
C SER A 62 -15.00 0.02 -2.70
N THR A 63 -16.01 0.58 -2.06
CA THR A 63 -17.39 0.56 -2.57
C THR A 63 -17.63 1.69 -3.55
N GLY A 64 -16.75 2.67 -3.59
CA GLY A 64 -16.76 3.77 -4.57
C GLY A 64 -15.61 3.63 -5.55
N GLN A 65 -14.69 4.61 -5.54
CA GLN A 65 -13.53 4.62 -6.41
C GLN A 65 -12.27 4.79 -5.58
N LEU A 66 -11.24 4.02 -5.94
CA LEU A 66 -9.90 4.16 -5.37
C LEU A 66 -8.90 3.80 -6.46
N LEU A 67 -8.00 4.73 -6.79
CA LEU A 67 -6.98 4.54 -7.82
C LEU A 67 -5.60 4.64 -7.19
N TYR A 68 -4.73 3.73 -7.57
CA TYR A 68 -3.34 3.68 -7.16
C TYR A 68 -2.40 3.66 -8.36
N LYS A 69 -1.25 4.30 -8.18
CA LYS A 69 -0.10 4.11 -9.08
C LYS A 69 0.78 3.03 -8.47
N ILE A 70 0.95 1.93 -9.21
CA ILE A 70 1.74 0.79 -8.78
C ILE A 70 2.96 0.66 -9.67
N GLN A 71 4.13 0.52 -9.08
CA GLN A 71 5.36 0.17 -9.80
C GLN A 71 5.74 -1.28 -9.49
N LEU A 72 5.99 -2.06 -10.52
CA LEU A 72 6.49 -3.43 -10.42
C LEU A 72 7.71 -3.56 -11.33
N GLY A 73 8.91 -3.66 -10.73
CA GLY A 73 10.14 -3.57 -11.51
C GLY A 73 10.23 -2.22 -12.21
N ASP A 74 10.38 -2.23 -13.52
CA ASP A 74 10.44 -1.00 -14.34
C ASP A 74 9.07 -0.61 -14.90
N GLU A 75 8.02 -1.38 -14.63
CA GLU A 75 6.70 -1.12 -15.17
C GLU A 75 5.82 -0.33 -14.19
N HIS A 76 5.00 0.57 -14.73
CA HIS A 76 4.09 1.40 -13.96
C HIS A 76 2.65 1.15 -14.40
N TYR A 77 1.76 1.03 -13.43
CA TYR A 77 0.35 0.73 -13.69
C TYR A 77 -0.54 1.67 -12.90
N ILE A 78 -1.69 2.03 -13.47
CA ILE A 78 -2.77 2.66 -12.73
C ILE A 78 -3.80 1.56 -12.47
N VAL A 79 -4.07 1.30 -11.19
CA VAL A 79 -4.87 0.16 -10.75
C VAL A 79 -6.08 0.67 -9.97
N GLY A 80 -7.24 0.15 -10.30
CA GLY A 80 -8.49 0.52 -9.66
C GLY A 80 -8.81 -0.36 -8.44
N ASN A 81 -9.96 -0.07 -7.84
CA ASN A 81 -10.45 -0.80 -6.68
C ASN A 81 -10.88 -2.23 -7.02
N ASN A 82 -10.95 -3.05 -5.96
CA ASN A 82 -11.31 -4.46 -6.02
C ASN A 82 -10.30 -5.26 -6.86
N THR A 83 -9.02 -4.94 -6.65
CA THR A 83 -7.90 -5.54 -7.36
C THR A 83 -6.89 -6.06 -6.33
N SER A 84 -6.33 -7.22 -6.59
CA SER A 84 -5.21 -7.74 -5.82
C SER A 84 -3.97 -7.80 -6.69
N ILE A 85 -2.81 -7.53 -6.07
CA ILE A 85 -1.53 -7.44 -6.74
C ILE A 85 -0.57 -8.41 -6.05
N TRP A 86 0.06 -9.27 -6.84
CA TRP A 86 1.09 -10.18 -6.35
C TRP A 86 2.47 -9.58 -6.60
N ILE A 87 3.27 -9.46 -5.55
CA ILE A 87 4.64 -8.95 -5.62
C ILE A 87 5.57 -10.03 -5.09
N PRO A 88 6.24 -10.78 -5.97
CA PRO A 88 7.17 -11.81 -5.50
C PRO A 88 8.38 -11.19 -4.82
N ARG A 89 8.99 -11.92 -3.89
CA ARG A 89 10.24 -11.47 -3.24
C ARG A 89 11.30 -11.14 -4.28
N GLY A 90 12.07 -10.10 -4.00
CA GLY A 90 13.11 -9.63 -4.91
C GLY A 90 12.63 -8.68 -6.00
N MET A 91 11.34 -8.40 -6.09
CA MET A 91 10.83 -7.43 -7.06
C MET A 91 10.77 -6.03 -6.44
N VAL A 92 11.39 -5.06 -7.09
CA VAL A 92 11.30 -3.65 -6.72
C VAL A 92 9.86 -3.19 -6.95
N HIS A 93 9.28 -2.50 -5.98
CA HIS A 93 7.89 -2.05 -6.08
C HIS A 93 7.62 -0.78 -5.28
N SER A 94 6.53 -0.11 -5.62
CA SER A 94 5.97 0.99 -4.84
C SER A 94 4.47 1.10 -5.12
N ALA A 95 3.76 1.72 -4.18
CA ALA A 95 2.32 1.97 -4.31
C ALA A 95 2.01 3.36 -3.76
N ASN A 96 1.35 4.18 -4.56
CA ASN A 96 0.97 5.53 -4.19
C ASN A 96 -0.48 5.80 -4.60
N VAL A 97 -1.29 6.31 -3.68
CA VAL A 97 -2.68 6.64 -3.97
C VAL A 97 -2.75 7.83 -4.93
N LEU A 98 -3.68 7.75 -5.87
CA LEU A 98 -3.94 8.84 -6.81
C LEU A 98 -5.22 9.61 -6.45
N GLU A 99 -6.33 8.89 -6.24
CA GLU A 99 -7.60 9.51 -5.88
C GLU A 99 -8.56 8.49 -5.29
N GLY A 100 -9.60 8.98 -4.64
CA GLY A 100 -10.70 8.17 -4.12
C GLY A 100 -10.58 7.89 -2.63
N GLU A 101 -11.31 6.86 -2.19
CA GLU A 101 -11.38 6.44 -0.79
C GLU A 101 -11.58 4.94 -0.70
N GLY A 102 -11.20 4.36 0.41
CA GLY A 102 -11.33 2.93 0.66
C GLY A 102 -10.18 2.40 1.49
N TYR A 103 -9.73 1.19 1.13
CA TYR A 103 -8.69 0.50 1.89
C TYR A 103 -7.62 -0.07 0.97
N PHE A 104 -6.38 0.07 1.42
CA PHE A 104 -5.23 -0.56 0.81
C PHE A 104 -4.62 -1.51 1.85
N ILE A 105 -4.61 -2.80 1.54
CA ILE A 105 -4.17 -3.84 2.48
C ILE A 105 -2.87 -4.44 1.99
N THR A 106 -1.90 -4.53 2.89
CA THR A 106 -0.60 -5.16 2.62
C THR A 106 -0.44 -6.41 3.45
N VAL A 107 -0.12 -7.52 2.80
CA VAL A 107 0.22 -8.79 3.44
C VAL A 107 1.59 -9.21 2.96
N ARG A 108 2.50 -9.54 3.90
CA ARG A 108 3.80 -10.11 3.54
C ARG A 108 3.92 -11.51 4.14
N ILE A 109 4.38 -12.44 3.32
CA ILE A 109 4.48 -13.86 3.67
C ILE A 109 5.92 -14.30 3.45
N ASN A 110 6.54 -14.74 4.52
CA ASN A 110 7.92 -15.22 4.49
C ASN A 110 8.03 -16.62 3.87
#